data_e504a62ba2bc3c2b53721a28d86ed2ea
#
_entry.id   e504a62ba2bc3c2b53721a28d86ed2ea
#
_cell.length_a   1.000
_cell.length_b   1.000
_cell.length_c   1.000
_cell.angle_alpha   90.00
_cell.angle_beta   90.00
_cell.angle_gamma   90.00
#
_symmetry.space_group_name_H-M   'P 1'
#
loop_
_entity.id
_entity.type
_entity.pdbx_description
1 polymer ?
#
loop_
_entity_poly.entity_id
_entity_poly.type
_entity_poly.pdbx_seq_one_letter_code
_entity_poly.pdbx_strand_id
1 'polypeptide(L)'
;LFTDNEELKKDNPPVSVIAIFMKDLKDMLEDSSEIDEIMINPSSKDTVCIDLDSFFDLFEVRNNPNDWIFEKAMPLNQEIRVYYRELEPFMKKQAVDGVYSSPDPLKASVNMHFDDNIPYLNVLILPKDTRTVYLGGMMDPEMSCDILLAPETEFEFVSQEDEHTMIWKCVNQKFYD
;
A
#
# COMPACT_ATOMS: atom_id res chain seq x y z
N LEU A 1 -22.58 -12.97 -4.51
CA LEU A 1 -21.17 -13.32 -4.66
C LEU A 1 -20.69 -14.24 -3.53
N PHE A 2 -19.67 -15.04 -3.79
CA PHE A 2 -18.99 -15.88 -2.81
C PHE A 2 -17.51 -15.61 -2.86
N THR A 3 -16.86 -15.50 -1.71
CA THR A 3 -15.42 -15.22 -1.62
C THR A 3 -14.57 -16.44 -1.90
N ASP A 4 -15.13 -17.63 -1.67
CA ASP A 4 -14.44 -18.90 -1.86
C ASP A 4 -15.42 -20.08 -2.00
N ASN A 5 -14.85 -21.27 -2.24
CA ASN A 5 -15.64 -22.50 -2.43
C ASN A 5 -16.31 -23.01 -1.15
N GLU A 6 -15.84 -22.67 0.03
CA GLU A 6 -16.46 -23.09 1.28
C GLU A 6 -17.71 -22.27 1.56
N GLU A 7 -17.69 -20.98 1.27
CA GLU A 7 -18.90 -20.13 1.36
C GLU A 7 -19.95 -20.54 0.32
N LEU A 8 -19.52 -20.87 -0.90
CA LEU A 8 -20.41 -21.39 -1.94
C LEU A 8 -21.11 -22.67 -1.53
N LYS A 9 -20.42 -23.62 -0.90
CA LYS A 9 -20.98 -24.90 -0.45
C LYS A 9 -22.05 -24.74 0.62
N LYS A 10 -21.97 -23.71 1.46
CA LYS A 10 -22.98 -23.42 2.50
C LYS A 10 -24.34 -23.10 1.89
N ASP A 11 -24.36 -22.41 0.77
CA ASP A 11 -25.59 -22.00 0.10
C ASP A 11 -26.18 -23.10 -0.77
N ASN A 12 -25.36 -24.10 -1.16
CA ASN A 12 -25.74 -25.23 -2.02
C ASN A 12 -26.61 -24.81 -3.24
N PRO A 13 -26.16 -23.85 -4.05
CA PRO A 13 -26.95 -23.30 -5.13
C PRO A 13 -27.22 -24.36 -6.20
N PRO A 14 -28.45 -24.47 -6.70
CA PRO A 14 -28.81 -25.40 -7.77
C PRO A 14 -28.36 -24.93 -9.16
N VAL A 15 -27.53 -23.90 -9.23
CA VAL A 15 -27.14 -23.18 -10.46
C VAL A 15 -25.67 -23.33 -10.77
N SER A 16 -25.33 -23.11 -12.02
CA SER A 16 -23.92 -23.02 -12.46
C SER A 16 -23.26 -21.81 -11.85
N VAL A 17 -22.02 -22.00 -11.42
CA VAL A 17 -21.19 -20.93 -10.82
C VAL A 17 -20.12 -20.51 -11.81
N ILE A 18 -19.92 -19.21 -11.96
CA ILE A 18 -18.89 -18.62 -12.81
C ILE A 18 -17.89 -17.89 -11.92
N ALA A 19 -16.63 -18.20 -12.07
CA ALA A 19 -15.56 -17.38 -11.50
C ALA A 19 -15.36 -16.14 -12.38
N ILE A 20 -15.43 -14.95 -11.79
CA ILE A 20 -15.32 -13.69 -12.50
C ILE A 20 -14.32 -12.78 -11.78
N PHE A 21 -13.51 -12.04 -12.53
CA PHE A 21 -12.69 -10.98 -11.94
C PHE A 21 -13.58 -9.78 -11.57
N MET A 22 -13.21 -9.08 -10.49
CA MET A 22 -13.98 -7.93 -10.00
C MET A 22 -14.17 -6.85 -11.07
N LYS A 23 -13.19 -6.63 -11.93
CA LYS A 23 -13.30 -5.68 -13.05
C LYS A 23 -14.40 -6.11 -14.05
N ASP A 24 -14.41 -7.38 -14.42
CA ASP A 24 -15.39 -7.89 -15.38
C ASP A 24 -16.80 -7.88 -14.76
N LEU A 25 -16.89 -8.09 -13.44
CA LEU A 25 -18.14 -7.93 -12.69
C LEU A 25 -18.65 -6.50 -12.75
N LYS A 26 -17.77 -5.51 -12.58
CA LYS A 26 -18.11 -4.10 -12.73
C LYS A 26 -18.74 -3.81 -14.09
N ASP A 27 -18.04 -4.20 -15.15
CA ASP A 27 -18.50 -3.97 -16.53
C ASP A 27 -19.88 -4.63 -16.80
N MET A 28 -20.11 -5.83 -16.25
CA MET A 28 -21.42 -6.51 -16.35
C MET A 28 -22.52 -5.78 -15.59
N LEU A 29 -22.22 -5.18 -14.46
CA LEU A 29 -23.21 -4.49 -13.62
C LEU A 29 -23.54 -3.10 -14.15
N GLU A 30 -22.61 -2.42 -14.83
CA GLU A 30 -22.86 -1.12 -15.48
C GLU A 30 -23.95 -1.23 -16.56
N ASP A 31 -24.03 -2.36 -17.24
CA ASP A 31 -25.06 -2.62 -18.27
C ASP A 31 -26.39 -3.12 -17.70
N SER A 32 -26.47 -3.36 -16.38
CA SER A 32 -27.66 -3.95 -15.75
C SER A 32 -28.49 -2.90 -15.02
N SER A 33 -29.70 -2.66 -15.50
CA SER A 33 -30.67 -1.77 -14.84
C SER A 33 -31.58 -2.46 -13.81
N GLU A 34 -31.36 -3.74 -13.54
CA GLU A 34 -32.26 -4.57 -12.71
C GLU A 34 -31.63 -4.94 -11.36
N ILE A 35 -30.38 -4.55 -11.10
CA ILE A 35 -29.62 -4.88 -9.90
C ILE A 35 -29.41 -3.62 -9.07
N ASP A 36 -29.88 -3.63 -7.83
CA ASP A 36 -29.71 -2.50 -6.90
C ASP A 36 -28.64 -2.78 -5.85
N GLU A 37 -28.41 -4.07 -5.52
CA GLU A 37 -27.52 -4.49 -4.44
C GLU A 37 -26.71 -5.73 -4.81
N ILE A 38 -25.50 -5.83 -4.25
CA ILE A 38 -24.63 -7.00 -4.32
C ILE A 38 -24.54 -7.62 -2.93
N MET A 39 -24.88 -8.89 -2.84
CA MET A 39 -24.74 -9.65 -1.60
C MET A 39 -23.50 -10.55 -1.68
N ILE A 40 -22.63 -10.44 -0.69
CA ILE A 40 -21.41 -11.25 -0.55
C ILE A 40 -21.64 -12.27 0.56
N ASN A 41 -21.38 -13.54 0.29
CA ASN A 41 -21.56 -14.67 1.20
C ASN A 41 -22.96 -14.71 1.81
N PRO A 42 -24.05 -14.81 1.02
CA PRO A 42 -25.43 -14.60 1.45
C PRO A 42 -25.91 -15.55 2.55
N SER A 43 -25.30 -16.72 2.69
CA SER A 43 -25.66 -17.71 3.72
C SER A 43 -24.69 -17.76 4.91
N SER A 44 -23.79 -16.80 5.00
CA SER A 44 -22.82 -16.66 6.10
C SER A 44 -23.32 -15.71 7.18
N LYS A 45 -22.84 -15.92 8.41
CA LYS A 45 -22.96 -14.90 9.47
C LYS A 45 -22.20 -13.59 9.14
N ASP A 46 -21.28 -13.65 8.21
CA ASP A 46 -20.46 -12.55 7.75
C ASP A 46 -20.96 -12.02 6.37
N THR A 47 -22.28 -12.15 6.12
CA THR A 47 -22.91 -11.60 4.91
C THR A 47 -22.74 -10.09 4.86
N VAL A 48 -22.31 -9.59 3.72
CA VAL A 48 -22.19 -8.16 3.44
C VAL A 48 -23.11 -7.81 2.26
N CYS A 49 -23.94 -6.79 2.43
CA CYS A 49 -24.70 -6.17 1.34
C CYS A 49 -24.05 -4.84 0.98
N ILE A 50 -23.83 -4.62 -0.30
CA ILE A 50 -23.26 -3.39 -0.84
C ILE A 50 -24.26 -2.89 -1.89
N ASP A 51 -24.73 -1.67 -1.77
CA ASP A 51 -25.49 -1.01 -2.83
C ASP A 51 -24.61 -0.77 -4.05
N LEU A 52 -25.24 -0.67 -5.21
CA LEU A 52 -24.51 -0.64 -6.48
C LEU A 52 -23.66 0.63 -6.63
N ASP A 53 -24.13 1.78 -6.11
CA ASP A 53 -23.38 3.03 -6.15
C ASP A 53 -22.10 2.92 -5.31
N SER A 54 -22.21 2.41 -4.07
CA SER A 54 -21.05 2.13 -3.21
C SER A 54 -20.09 1.10 -3.83
N PHE A 55 -20.61 0.12 -4.58
CA PHE A 55 -19.78 -0.84 -5.30
C PHE A 55 -18.99 -0.17 -6.41
N PHE A 56 -19.63 0.71 -7.20
CA PHE A 56 -18.94 1.45 -8.26
C PHE A 56 -17.91 2.43 -7.73
N ASP A 57 -18.19 3.07 -6.60
CA ASP A 57 -17.23 3.96 -5.91
C ASP A 57 -15.90 3.25 -5.60
N LEU A 58 -15.90 1.91 -5.41
CA LEU A 58 -14.66 1.14 -5.24
C LEU A 58 -13.76 1.15 -6.49
N PHE A 59 -14.34 1.37 -7.66
CA PHE A 59 -13.64 1.41 -8.94
C PHE A 59 -13.46 2.83 -9.48
N GLU A 60 -14.09 3.82 -8.84
CA GLU A 60 -13.77 5.19 -9.18
C GLU A 60 -12.28 5.39 -8.91
N VAL A 61 -11.56 5.60 -10.01
CA VAL A 61 -10.16 6.01 -9.97
C VAL A 61 -10.17 7.41 -9.36
N ARG A 62 -10.10 7.50 -8.04
CA ARG A 62 -9.62 8.72 -7.39
C ARG A 62 -8.32 9.05 -8.09
N ASN A 63 -8.09 10.29 -8.44
CA ASN A 63 -7.01 10.77 -9.30
C ASN A 63 -5.61 10.22 -8.94
N ASN A 64 -5.50 9.57 -7.78
CA ASN A 64 -4.38 8.75 -7.37
C ASN A 64 -4.89 7.62 -6.46
N PRO A 65 -4.84 6.33 -6.89
CA PRO A 65 -5.31 5.20 -6.09
C PRO A 65 -4.55 5.03 -4.76
N ASN A 66 -3.46 5.75 -4.56
CA ASN A 66 -2.69 5.72 -3.32
C ASN A 66 -3.18 6.75 -2.29
N ASP A 67 -4.00 7.73 -2.67
CA ASP A 67 -4.37 8.84 -1.78
C ASP A 67 -5.13 8.36 -0.55
N TRP A 68 -6.07 7.43 -0.71
CA TRP A 68 -6.86 6.90 0.41
C TRP A 68 -6.01 6.15 1.46
N ILE A 69 -4.91 5.51 1.06
CA ILE A 69 -3.99 4.85 1.98
C ILE A 69 -3.33 5.91 2.86
N PHE A 70 -2.92 7.03 2.25
CA PHE A 70 -2.19 8.09 2.94
C PHE A 70 -3.10 9.04 3.72
N GLU A 71 -4.40 9.12 3.43
CA GLU A 71 -5.39 9.81 4.29
C GLU A 71 -5.37 9.27 5.73
N LYS A 72 -5.07 7.96 5.89
CA LYS A 72 -4.96 7.29 7.19
C LYS A 72 -3.53 7.26 7.75
N ALA A 73 -2.58 7.90 7.07
CA ALA A 73 -1.21 7.95 7.54
C ALA A 73 -1.13 8.67 8.88
N MET A 74 -0.51 8.01 9.85
CA MET A 74 -0.36 8.54 11.19
C MET A 74 1.00 9.23 11.35
N PRO A 75 1.05 10.38 12.06
CA PRO A 75 2.31 11.02 12.37
C PRO A 75 3.11 10.18 13.38
N LEU A 76 4.41 10.10 13.17
CA LEU A 76 5.32 9.49 14.12
C LEU A 76 5.37 10.32 15.40
N ASN A 77 5.36 9.65 16.56
CA ASN A 77 5.48 10.31 17.87
C ASN A 77 6.93 10.65 18.25
N GLN A 78 7.90 10.07 17.53
CA GLN A 78 9.34 10.27 17.70
C GLN A 78 10.09 10.07 16.38
N GLU A 79 11.35 10.48 16.31
CA GLU A 79 12.23 10.17 15.21
C GLU A 79 12.52 8.66 15.19
N ILE A 80 12.46 8.05 14.00
CA ILE A 80 12.83 6.65 13.78
C ILE A 80 13.77 6.51 12.59
N ARG A 81 14.44 5.37 12.50
CA ARG A 81 15.20 4.95 11.32
C ARG A 81 14.50 3.79 10.67
N VAL A 82 14.37 3.87 9.36
CA VAL A 82 13.87 2.78 8.51
C VAL A 82 14.86 2.51 7.39
N TYR A 83 14.75 1.38 6.75
CA TYR A 83 15.75 0.85 5.85
C TYR A 83 15.12 0.54 4.51
N TYR A 84 15.78 1.01 3.47
CA TYR A 84 15.39 0.79 2.08
C TYR A 84 16.58 0.27 1.30
N ARG A 85 16.40 -0.83 0.56
CA ARG A 85 17.48 -1.44 -0.20
C ARG A 85 17.24 -1.35 -1.69
N GLU A 86 18.30 -1.18 -2.44
CA GLU A 86 18.29 -1.09 -3.92
C GLU A 86 19.46 -1.87 -4.53
N LEU A 87 19.24 -2.36 -5.76
CA LEU A 87 20.25 -3.09 -6.52
C LEU A 87 21.37 -2.17 -7.01
N GLU A 88 21.04 -0.91 -7.27
CA GLU A 88 21.95 0.16 -7.66
C GLU A 88 21.66 1.40 -6.81
N PRO A 89 22.61 2.32 -6.63
CA PRO A 89 22.39 3.51 -5.79
C PRO A 89 21.47 4.53 -6.49
N PHE A 90 20.21 4.12 -6.69
CA PHE A 90 19.22 4.87 -7.46
C PHE A 90 18.88 6.20 -6.80
N MET A 91 18.57 6.21 -5.50
CA MET A 91 18.27 7.44 -4.78
C MET A 91 19.39 8.47 -4.96
N LYS A 92 20.65 8.03 -4.82
CA LYS A 92 21.81 8.91 -4.99
C LYS A 92 21.99 9.42 -6.43
N LYS A 93 21.71 8.57 -7.41
CA LYS A 93 21.81 8.94 -8.84
C LYS A 93 20.70 9.92 -9.25
N GLN A 94 19.52 9.84 -8.66
CA GLN A 94 18.37 10.67 -8.98
C GLN A 94 18.28 11.95 -8.14
N ALA A 95 19.05 12.05 -7.05
CA ALA A 95 19.08 13.24 -6.22
C ALA A 95 19.55 14.48 -6.99
N VAL A 96 18.81 15.56 -6.87
CA VAL A 96 19.14 16.88 -7.41
C VAL A 96 19.53 17.78 -6.24
N ASP A 97 20.69 18.38 -6.30
CA ASP A 97 21.25 19.22 -5.23
C ASP A 97 21.26 18.53 -3.85
N GLY A 98 21.46 17.21 -3.85
CA GLY A 98 21.48 16.39 -2.63
C GLY A 98 20.10 16.00 -2.10
N VAL A 99 19.01 16.31 -2.79
CA VAL A 99 17.65 15.94 -2.41
C VAL A 99 17.07 14.93 -3.41
N TYR A 100 16.59 13.81 -2.89
CA TYR A 100 15.82 12.83 -3.65
C TYR A 100 14.35 12.98 -3.34
N SER A 101 13.51 13.07 -4.34
CA SER A 101 12.05 13.02 -4.22
C SER A 101 11.54 11.70 -4.78
N SER A 102 10.82 10.94 -3.97
CA SER A 102 10.27 9.64 -4.41
C SER A 102 9.06 9.86 -5.33
N PRO A 103 9.12 9.47 -6.61
CA PRO A 103 7.98 9.65 -7.51
C PRO A 103 6.78 8.77 -7.14
N ASP A 104 7.06 7.63 -6.51
CA ASP A 104 6.08 6.63 -6.10
C ASP A 104 6.10 6.43 -4.59
N PRO A 105 5.08 5.77 -4.00
CA PRO A 105 5.12 5.36 -2.61
C PRO A 105 6.37 4.54 -2.30
N LEU A 106 7.12 4.95 -1.28
CA LEU A 106 8.35 4.28 -0.88
C LEU A 106 8.06 3.30 0.25
N LYS A 107 8.27 2.01 -0.01
CA LYS A 107 8.19 0.95 0.98
C LYS A 107 9.54 0.76 1.65
N ALA A 108 9.61 0.96 2.96
CA ALA A 108 10.80 0.76 3.77
C ALA A 108 10.52 -0.18 4.95
N SER A 109 11.53 -0.81 5.50
CA SER A 109 11.41 -1.71 6.65
C SER A 109 12.00 -1.09 7.91
N VAL A 110 11.45 -1.38 9.08
CA VAL A 110 12.12 -1.09 10.36
C VAL A 110 13.18 -2.12 10.71
N ASN A 111 13.25 -3.25 9.97
CA ASN A 111 14.27 -4.26 10.12
C ASN A 111 15.45 -3.97 9.17
N MET A 112 16.62 -3.71 9.74
CA MET A 112 17.85 -3.44 8.97
C MET A 112 18.31 -4.64 8.13
N HIS A 113 17.99 -5.85 8.56
CA HIS A 113 18.41 -7.09 7.87
C HIS A 113 17.41 -7.57 6.82
N PHE A 114 16.39 -6.76 6.56
CA PHE A 114 15.46 -7.04 5.48
C PHE A 114 16.22 -7.04 4.13
N ASP A 115 16.06 -8.12 3.36
CA ASP A 115 16.67 -8.30 2.04
C ASP A 115 18.20 -8.08 1.98
N ASP A 116 18.97 -8.63 2.92
CA ASP A 116 20.43 -8.49 2.98
C ASP A 116 21.18 -8.90 1.69
N ASN A 117 20.50 -9.59 0.77
CA ASN A 117 21.04 -9.90 -0.56
C ASN A 117 21.10 -8.70 -1.50
N ILE A 118 20.38 -7.61 -1.21
CA ILE A 118 20.37 -6.40 -1.99
C ILE A 118 21.49 -5.47 -1.48
N PRO A 119 22.44 -5.07 -2.35
CA PRO A 119 23.74 -4.54 -1.90
C PRO A 119 23.67 -3.14 -1.29
N TYR A 120 22.84 -2.24 -1.83
CA TYR A 120 22.83 -0.85 -1.38
C TYR A 120 21.77 -0.63 -0.30
N LEU A 121 22.20 -0.14 0.85
CA LEU A 121 21.38 0.18 2.00
C LEU A 121 21.20 1.69 2.13
N ASN A 122 19.96 2.14 2.08
CA ASN A 122 19.60 3.50 2.43
C ASN A 122 18.99 3.52 3.83
N VAL A 123 19.64 4.20 4.76
CA VAL A 123 19.11 4.46 6.09
C VAL A 123 18.34 5.76 6.03
N LEU A 124 17.03 5.68 6.17
CA LEU A 124 16.12 6.81 6.10
C LEU A 124 15.77 7.27 7.52
N ILE A 125 16.20 8.45 7.90
CA ILE A 125 15.85 9.10 9.16
C ILE A 125 14.52 9.81 8.94
N LEU A 126 13.49 9.34 9.64
CA LEU A 126 12.17 9.94 9.63
C LEU A 126 12.00 10.76 10.90
N PRO A 127 11.96 12.10 10.85
CA PRO A 127 11.71 12.94 12.00
C PRO A 127 10.37 12.65 12.68
N LYS A 128 10.22 13.12 13.91
CA LYS A 128 8.90 13.21 14.54
C LYS A 128 7.93 13.94 13.62
N ASP A 129 6.67 13.56 13.68
CA ASP A 129 5.55 14.09 12.87
C ASP A 129 5.59 13.71 11.37
N THR A 130 6.62 12.97 10.89
CA THR A 130 6.56 12.33 9.57
C THR A 130 5.36 11.37 9.53
N ARG A 131 4.51 11.51 8.52
CA ARG A 131 3.34 10.65 8.36
C ARG A 131 3.73 9.36 7.63
N THR A 132 3.30 8.24 8.18
CA THR A 132 3.59 6.91 7.64
C THR A 132 2.37 6.02 7.71
N VAL A 133 2.30 5.05 6.79
CA VAL A 133 1.35 3.94 6.89
C VAL A 133 2.12 2.70 7.31
N TYR A 134 1.76 2.13 8.45
CA TYR A 134 2.32 0.86 8.90
C TYR A 134 1.57 -0.29 8.24
N LEU A 135 2.26 -1.07 7.42
CA LEU A 135 1.64 -2.18 6.68
C LEU A 135 1.49 -3.44 7.55
N GLY A 136 2.17 -3.49 8.69
CA GLY A 136 2.12 -4.59 9.63
C GLY A 136 2.60 -5.92 9.05
N GLY A 137 2.89 -6.87 9.92
CA GLY A 137 3.16 -8.24 9.51
C GLY A 137 1.87 -9.02 9.23
N MET A 138 1.12 -8.64 8.20
CA MET A 138 -0.12 -9.38 7.86
C MET A 138 0.14 -10.82 7.44
N MET A 139 1.37 -11.16 7.02
CA MET A 139 1.70 -12.51 6.54
C MET A 139 2.82 -13.21 7.31
N ASP A 140 3.73 -12.49 7.93
CA ASP A 140 4.79 -13.04 8.80
C ASP A 140 5.30 -11.96 9.76
N PRO A 141 4.97 -12.02 11.06
CA PRO A 141 5.39 -11.03 12.05
C PRO A 141 6.92 -10.91 12.20
N GLU A 142 7.68 -11.92 11.80
CA GLU A 142 9.15 -11.91 11.88
C GLU A 142 9.79 -11.26 10.66
N MET A 143 9.07 -11.17 9.53
CA MET A 143 9.64 -10.77 8.24
C MET A 143 9.20 -9.38 7.74
N SER A 144 8.06 -8.85 8.17
CA SER A 144 7.55 -7.61 7.60
C SER A 144 7.16 -6.58 8.66
N CYS A 145 8.09 -5.72 8.99
CA CYS A 145 7.83 -4.47 9.70
C CYS A 145 7.88 -3.31 8.70
N ASP A 146 7.03 -3.37 7.67
CA ASP A 146 7.07 -2.43 6.57
C ASP A 146 6.32 -1.15 6.88
N ILE A 147 6.91 -0.06 6.45
CA ILE A 147 6.35 1.29 6.48
C ILE A 147 6.23 1.78 5.05
N LEU A 148 5.11 2.38 4.72
CA LEU A 148 4.89 3.05 3.44
C LEU A 148 4.93 4.57 3.64
N LEU A 149 5.74 5.22 2.84
CA LEU A 149 5.86 6.68 2.76
C LEU A 149 5.16 7.18 1.50
N ALA A 150 4.52 8.33 1.61
CA ALA A 150 3.76 8.91 0.50
C ALA A 150 4.65 9.24 -0.71
N PRO A 151 4.09 9.25 -1.93
CA PRO A 151 4.77 9.81 -3.09
C PRO A 151 5.24 11.24 -2.80
N GLU A 152 6.23 11.69 -3.53
CA GLU A 152 6.83 13.02 -3.39
C GLU A 152 7.39 13.32 -1.98
N THR A 153 7.64 12.27 -1.16
CA THR A 153 8.43 12.41 0.06
C THR A 153 9.88 12.73 -0.32
N GLU A 154 10.41 13.80 0.24
CA GLU A 154 11.75 14.31 -0.06
C GLU A 154 12.75 13.90 1.01
N PHE A 155 13.91 13.43 0.56
CA PHE A 155 15.01 12.98 1.41
C PHE A 155 16.27 13.76 1.07
N GLU A 156 16.83 14.45 2.05
CA GLU A 156 18.13 15.11 1.95
C GLU A 156 19.25 14.11 2.26
N PHE A 157 20.28 14.09 1.41
CA PHE A 157 21.47 13.29 1.65
C PHE A 157 22.27 13.84 2.83
N VAL A 158 22.48 13.00 3.83
CA VAL A 158 23.21 13.39 5.05
C VAL A 158 24.67 12.97 4.96
N SER A 159 24.93 11.69 4.70
CA SER A 159 26.29 11.14 4.62
C SER A 159 26.29 9.75 3.95
N GLN A 160 27.49 9.30 3.65
CA GLN A 160 27.75 7.93 3.22
C GLN A 160 28.67 7.28 4.27
N GLU A 161 28.25 6.17 4.87
CA GLU A 161 29.03 5.47 5.91
C GLU A 161 30.08 4.56 5.27
N ASP A 162 29.74 3.88 4.18
CA ASP A 162 30.63 3.01 3.40
C ASP A 162 30.21 3.02 1.92
N GLU A 163 30.82 2.16 1.11
CA GLU A 163 30.57 2.10 -0.33
C GLU A 163 29.08 1.83 -0.67
N HIS A 164 28.37 1.14 0.21
CA HIS A 164 27.00 0.64 -0.03
C HIS A 164 25.96 1.22 0.92
N THR A 165 26.36 1.95 1.95
CA THR A 165 25.44 2.49 2.98
C THR A 165 25.36 4.00 2.92
N MET A 166 24.18 4.50 2.64
CA MET A 166 23.86 5.93 2.54
C MET A 166 22.82 6.33 3.60
N ILE A 167 23.00 7.51 4.17
CA ILE A 167 22.09 8.08 5.17
C ILE A 167 21.35 9.25 4.56
N TRP A 168 20.04 9.22 4.70
CA TRP A 168 19.12 10.22 4.21
C TRP A 168 18.21 10.69 5.33
N LYS A 169 17.76 11.93 5.27
CA LYS A 169 16.79 12.48 6.21
C LYS A 169 15.57 12.98 5.46
N CYS A 170 14.39 12.56 5.88
CA CYS A 170 13.13 13.10 5.38
C CYS A 170 13.03 14.58 5.77
N VAL A 171 12.87 15.44 4.78
CA VAL A 171 12.80 16.91 4.97
C VAL A 171 11.44 17.47 4.58
N ASN A 172 10.70 16.79 3.72
CA ASN A 172 9.39 17.23 3.29
C ASN A 172 8.50 16.06 2.90
N GLN A 173 7.19 16.22 3.10
CA GLN A 173 6.16 15.32 2.60
C GLN A 173 5.02 16.18 2.08
N LYS A 174 4.59 15.91 0.85
CA LYS A 174 3.37 16.52 0.33
C LYS A 174 2.18 15.65 0.74
N PHE A 175 1.28 16.22 1.53
CA PHE A 175 -0.05 15.66 1.75
C PHE A 175 -1.04 16.53 1.00
N TYR A 176 -1.89 15.89 0.24
CA TYR A 176 -3.04 16.55 -0.37
C TYR A 176 -4.09 16.70 0.74
N ASP A 177 -4.33 17.95 1.16
CA ASP A 177 -5.41 18.31 2.10
C ASP A 177 -6.77 18.26 1.39
#